data_f9af4c3908603fdb396b5d282dfbf37d
#
_entry.id   f9af4c3908603fdb396b5d282dfbf37d
#
_cell.length_a   1.000
_cell.length_b   1.000
_cell.length_c   1.000
_cell.angle_alpha   90.00
_cell.angle_beta   90.00
_cell.angle_gamma   90.00
#
_symmetry.space_group_name_H-M   'P 1'
#
loop_
_entity.id
_entity.type
_entity.pdbx_description
1 polymer ?
#
loop_
_entity_poly.entity_id
_entity_poly.type
_entity_poly.pdbx_seq_one_letter_code
_entity_poly.pdbx_strand_id
1 'polypeptide(L)'
;MRVFVIILFFFYSFNLFAELPSGSTTISGDVSLTTDDQTLTIQQQSDQAIIEWNSFNIGENNTVTFNQPSAAASALNRVISGNPTTLAGVLNANGKVFVVNENGVYFTPTATINAHSFAASTLALSNDDFLNNKLLFKLDD
;
A
#
# COMPACT_ATOMS: atom_id res chain seq x y z
N MET A 1 -8.15 -1.57 61.69
CA MET A 1 -8.80 -1.50 60.37
C MET A 1 -7.75 -1.66 59.27
N ARG A 2 -7.81 -2.74 58.51
CA ARG A 2 -6.87 -2.96 57.42
C ARG A 2 -7.47 -2.35 56.13
N VAL A 3 -6.77 -1.39 55.55
CA VAL A 3 -7.14 -0.79 54.27
C VAL A 3 -6.41 -1.56 53.15
N PHE A 4 -7.17 -2.22 52.28
CA PHE A 4 -6.60 -2.85 51.11
C PHE A 4 -6.73 -1.85 49.93
N VAL A 5 -5.57 -1.40 49.41
CA VAL A 5 -5.53 -0.61 48.21
C VAL A 5 -5.33 -1.59 47.05
N ILE A 6 -6.37 -1.75 46.24
CA ILE A 6 -6.27 -2.55 44.99
C ILE A 6 -5.83 -1.58 43.90
N ILE A 7 -4.59 -1.73 43.45
CA ILE A 7 -4.07 -1.01 42.30
C ILE A 7 -4.36 -1.87 41.09
N LEU A 8 -5.37 -1.46 40.31
CA LEU A 8 -5.69 -2.10 39.02
C LEU A 8 -4.75 -1.53 37.96
N PHE A 9 -3.80 -2.32 37.53
CA PHE A 9 -2.99 -2.01 36.34
C PHE A 9 -3.77 -2.45 35.11
N PHE A 10 -4.27 -1.49 34.36
CA PHE A 10 -4.81 -1.75 33.03
C PHE A 10 -3.63 -1.80 32.08
N PHE A 11 -3.23 -3.00 31.68
CA PHE A 11 -2.34 -3.17 30.56
C PHE A 11 -3.16 -3.04 29.29
N TYR A 12 -3.07 -1.87 28.65
CA TYR A 12 -3.49 -1.77 27.28
C TYR A 12 -2.46 -2.52 26.44
N SER A 13 -2.75 -3.78 26.13
CA SER A 13 -1.98 -4.45 25.10
C SER A 13 -2.34 -3.77 23.77
N PHE A 14 -1.47 -2.88 23.30
CA PHE A 14 -1.49 -2.47 21.91
C PHE A 14 -1.14 -3.70 21.09
N ASN A 15 -2.15 -4.39 20.56
CA ASN A 15 -1.92 -5.34 19.50
C ASN A 15 -1.41 -4.53 18.31
N LEU A 16 -0.09 -4.48 18.16
CA LEU A 16 0.53 -4.00 16.93
C LEU A 16 0.25 -5.04 15.86
N PHE A 17 -0.97 -5.01 15.31
CA PHE A 17 -1.26 -5.78 14.11
C PHE A 17 -0.41 -5.20 12.99
N ALA A 18 0.32 -6.08 12.30
CA ALA A 18 0.97 -5.73 11.06
C ALA A 18 -0.10 -5.14 10.14
N GLU A 19 0.04 -3.86 9.80
CA GLU A 19 -0.85 -3.21 8.86
C GLU A 19 -0.20 -3.23 7.49
N LEU A 20 -0.68 -4.14 6.65
CA LEU A 20 -0.23 -4.33 5.28
C LEU A 20 -1.42 -4.20 4.32
N PRO A 21 -1.17 -3.88 3.06
CA PRO A 21 -2.21 -3.89 2.04
C PRO A 21 -2.97 -5.22 2.03
N SER A 22 -4.28 -5.17 1.85
CA SER A 22 -5.15 -6.34 1.94
C SER A 22 -6.26 -6.34 0.88
N GLY A 23 -6.80 -7.55 0.62
CA GLY A 23 -7.92 -7.72 -0.29
C GLY A 23 -7.54 -7.43 -1.74
N SER A 24 -6.46 -8.03 -2.23
CA SER A 24 -5.96 -7.79 -3.58
C SER A 24 -6.68 -8.61 -4.64
N THR A 25 -6.88 -8.00 -5.80
CA THR A 25 -7.29 -8.65 -7.03
C THR A 25 -6.40 -8.15 -8.15
N THR A 26 -5.69 -9.04 -8.83
CA THR A 26 -4.90 -8.67 -10.01
C THR A 26 -5.81 -8.51 -11.20
N ILE A 27 -5.90 -7.30 -11.72
CA ILE A 27 -6.74 -6.97 -12.88
C ILE A 27 -5.98 -7.19 -14.19
N SER A 28 -4.69 -6.89 -14.20
CA SER A 28 -3.83 -7.03 -15.37
C SER A 28 -2.41 -7.33 -14.94
N GLY A 29 -1.71 -8.11 -15.75
CA GLY A 29 -0.32 -8.47 -15.50
C GLY A 29 -0.16 -9.79 -14.75
N ASP A 30 1.11 -10.15 -14.52
CA ASP A 30 1.51 -11.36 -13.80
C ASP A 30 2.11 -10.97 -12.46
N VAL A 31 1.37 -11.24 -11.39
CA VAL A 31 1.69 -10.81 -10.03
C VAL A 31 1.45 -11.93 -9.05
N SER A 32 2.38 -12.15 -8.14
CA SER A 32 2.19 -13.01 -6.98
C SER A 32 2.56 -12.28 -5.70
N LEU A 33 1.87 -12.59 -4.62
CA LEU A 33 2.04 -11.96 -3.31
C LEU A 33 2.49 -12.98 -2.28
N THR A 34 3.45 -12.58 -1.46
CA THR A 34 3.91 -13.37 -0.32
C THR A 34 3.96 -12.47 0.91
N THR A 35 3.35 -12.89 1.99
CA THR A 35 3.37 -12.17 3.26
C THR A 35 4.22 -12.96 4.25
N ASP A 36 5.17 -12.30 4.89
CA ASP A 36 6.02 -12.84 5.93
C ASP A 36 6.07 -11.81 7.07
N ASP A 37 5.47 -12.16 8.20
CA ASP A 37 5.36 -11.32 9.40
C ASP A 37 4.95 -9.87 9.06
N GLN A 38 5.92 -8.99 8.92
CA GLN A 38 5.75 -7.55 8.74
C GLN A 38 6.02 -7.09 7.31
N THR A 39 6.26 -8.03 6.40
CA THR A 39 6.63 -7.69 5.01
C THR A 39 5.67 -8.34 4.02
N LEU A 40 5.13 -7.52 3.12
CA LEU A 40 4.42 -7.98 1.93
C LEU A 40 5.35 -7.82 0.73
N THR A 41 5.63 -8.93 0.06
CA THR A 41 6.41 -8.92 -1.18
C THR A 41 5.47 -9.14 -2.36
N ILE A 42 5.51 -8.22 -3.30
CA ILE A 42 4.74 -8.25 -4.55
C ILE A 42 5.72 -8.57 -5.66
N GLN A 43 5.64 -9.79 -6.17
CA GLN A 43 6.48 -10.24 -7.27
C GLN A 43 5.74 -9.98 -8.58
N GLN A 44 6.21 -9.00 -9.34
CA GLN A 44 5.68 -8.66 -10.66
C GLN A 44 6.60 -9.21 -11.74
N GLN A 45 6.07 -10.03 -12.64
CA GLN A 45 6.84 -10.60 -13.75
C GLN A 45 6.57 -9.89 -15.08
N SER A 46 5.42 -9.23 -15.21
CA SER A 46 5.05 -8.44 -16.38
C SER A 46 5.57 -7.02 -16.31
N ASP A 47 5.70 -6.35 -17.45
CA ASP A 47 6.15 -4.96 -17.49
C ASP A 47 5.15 -4.00 -16.86
N GLN A 48 3.86 -4.33 -16.95
CA GLN A 48 2.79 -3.55 -16.33
C GLN A 48 1.93 -4.47 -15.48
N ALA A 49 1.44 -3.94 -14.37
CA ALA A 49 0.48 -4.63 -13.52
C ALA A 49 -0.56 -3.65 -12.97
N ILE A 50 -1.79 -4.12 -12.86
CA ILE A 50 -2.87 -3.39 -12.19
C ILE A 50 -3.41 -4.29 -11.09
N ILE A 51 -3.37 -3.80 -9.86
CA ILE A 51 -3.86 -4.49 -8.69
C ILE A 51 -4.89 -3.60 -8.00
N GLU A 52 -6.08 -4.13 -7.79
CA GLU A 52 -7.08 -3.49 -6.96
C GLU A 52 -6.96 -4.01 -5.53
N TRP A 53 -7.14 -3.13 -4.58
CA TRP A 53 -6.99 -3.42 -3.16
C TRP A 53 -8.23 -2.99 -2.39
N ASN A 54 -8.57 -3.73 -1.36
CA ASN A 54 -9.55 -3.29 -0.38
C ASN A 54 -8.95 -2.24 0.56
N SER A 55 -7.69 -2.39 0.92
CA SER A 55 -6.93 -1.38 1.66
C SER A 55 -5.47 -1.40 1.23
N PHE A 56 -4.83 -0.23 1.20
CA PHE A 56 -3.40 -0.12 0.92
C PHE A 56 -2.77 0.77 1.99
N ASN A 57 -2.56 0.19 3.15
CA ASN A 57 -1.90 0.82 4.29
C ASN A 57 -0.58 0.12 4.58
N ILE A 58 0.41 0.88 5.01
CA ILE A 58 1.68 0.33 5.47
C ILE A 58 1.95 0.87 6.87
N GLY A 59 1.89 -0.01 7.87
CA GLY A 59 2.15 0.36 9.26
C GLY A 59 3.60 0.77 9.49
N GLU A 60 3.87 1.45 10.59
CA GLU A 60 5.20 2.01 10.90
C GLU A 60 6.32 0.97 10.86
N ASN A 61 6.04 -0.26 11.33
CA ASN A 61 7.02 -1.34 11.37
C ASN A 61 6.88 -2.33 10.20
N ASN A 62 6.14 -1.94 9.17
CA ASN A 62 5.83 -2.81 8.04
C ASN A 62 6.56 -2.36 6.78
N THR A 63 6.77 -3.31 5.88
CA THR A 63 7.43 -3.08 4.61
C THR A 63 6.64 -3.71 3.48
N VAL A 64 6.46 -2.97 2.40
CA VAL A 64 5.95 -3.50 1.13
C VAL A 64 7.08 -3.41 0.11
N THR A 65 7.36 -4.52 -0.55
CA THR A 65 8.43 -4.59 -1.57
C THR A 65 7.84 -5.04 -2.90
N PHE A 66 8.05 -4.22 -3.93
CA PHE A 66 7.73 -4.57 -5.31
C PHE A 66 9.01 -5.06 -6.00
N ASN A 67 9.05 -6.33 -6.34
CA ASN A 67 10.09 -6.90 -7.19
C ASN A 67 9.58 -6.91 -8.62
N GLN A 68 10.12 -6.04 -9.44
CA GLN A 68 9.68 -5.78 -10.80
C GLN A 68 10.75 -6.18 -11.81
N PRO A 69 10.39 -6.49 -13.07
CA PRO A 69 11.36 -6.99 -14.03
C PRO A 69 12.40 -5.96 -14.46
N SER A 70 12.10 -4.67 -14.35
CA SER A 70 13.03 -3.59 -14.73
C SER A 70 12.64 -2.27 -14.07
N ALA A 71 13.52 -1.27 -14.18
CA ALA A 71 13.24 0.08 -13.75
C ALA A 71 12.10 0.75 -14.57
N ALA A 72 11.84 0.27 -15.77
CA ALA A 72 10.77 0.77 -16.63
C ALA A 72 9.42 0.10 -16.34
N ALA A 73 9.40 -0.98 -15.58
CA ALA A 73 8.16 -1.66 -15.20
C ALA A 73 7.32 -0.77 -14.28
N SER A 74 6.00 -0.92 -14.36
CA SER A 74 5.07 -0.11 -13.58
C SER A 74 3.95 -0.96 -12.97
N ALA A 75 3.54 -0.57 -11.77
CA ALA A 75 2.43 -1.17 -11.05
C ALA A 75 1.44 -0.09 -10.63
N LEU A 76 0.19 -0.25 -11.03
CA LEU A 76 -0.92 0.59 -10.58
C LEU A 76 -1.65 -0.12 -9.44
N ASN A 77 -1.66 0.52 -8.28
CA ASN A 77 -2.36 0.05 -7.10
C ASN A 77 -3.55 0.96 -6.84
N ARG A 78 -4.75 0.44 -7.07
CA ARG A 78 -5.99 1.20 -6.88
C ARG A 78 -6.73 0.66 -5.67
N VAL A 79 -7.08 1.54 -4.74
CA VAL A 79 -7.93 1.20 -3.60
C VAL A 79 -9.38 1.43 -4.00
N ILE A 80 -10.18 0.38 -3.90
CA ILE A 80 -11.59 0.37 -4.33
C ILE A 80 -12.59 0.50 -3.18
N SER A 81 -12.12 0.50 -1.94
CA SER A 81 -12.97 0.75 -0.77
C SER A 81 -13.10 2.25 -0.48
N GLY A 82 -13.93 2.60 0.51
CA GLY A 82 -14.07 3.98 0.99
C GLY A 82 -12.99 4.40 1.99
N ASN A 83 -11.98 3.57 2.26
CA ASN A 83 -10.96 3.85 3.27
C ASN A 83 -9.76 4.58 2.67
N PRO A 84 -9.26 5.64 3.31
CA PRO A 84 -8.04 6.30 2.86
C PRO A 84 -6.81 5.40 3.05
N THR A 85 -5.74 5.73 2.34
CA THR A 85 -4.43 5.08 2.47
C THR A 85 -3.55 5.86 3.43
N THR A 86 -2.93 5.17 4.37
CA THR A 86 -1.91 5.73 5.26
C THR A 86 -0.60 4.97 5.08
N LEU A 87 0.43 5.69 4.66
CA LEU A 87 1.77 5.16 4.50
C LEU A 87 2.63 5.65 5.66
N ALA A 88 2.93 4.74 6.59
CA ALA A 88 3.72 5.00 7.78
C ALA A 88 5.01 4.18 7.82
N GLY A 89 5.10 3.14 7.04
CA GLY A 89 6.24 2.23 6.95
C GLY A 89 7.05 2.42 5.67
N VAL A 90 7.66 1.34 5.21
CA VAL A 90 8.59 1.34 4.08
C VAL A 90 7.93 0.75 2.84
N LEU A 91 8.05 1.45 1.71
CA LEU A 91 7.72 0.92 0.40
C LEU A 91 8.98 0.89 -0.44
N ASN A 92 9.38 -0.28 -0.88
CA ASN A 92 10.53 -0.49 -1.76
C ASN A 92 10.04 -0.97 -3.13
N ALA A 93 10.65 -0.45 -4.20
CA ALA A 93 10.40 -0.91 -5.56
C ALA A 93 11.62 -0.65 -6.43
N ASN A 94 11.91 -1.56 -7.35
CA ASN A 94 12.95 -1.33 -8.34
C ASN A 94 12.42 -0.70 -9.64
N GLY A 95 11.11 -0.61 -9.80
CA GLY A 95 10.42 0.04 -10.91
C GLY A 95 9.54 1.21 -10.45
N LYS A 96 8.46 1.42 -11.15
CA LYS A 96 7.50 2.51 -10.91
C LYS A 96 6.29 1.99 -10.17
N VAL A 97 5.87 2.71 -9.13
CA VAL A 97 4.70 2.37 -8.34
C VAL A 97 3.75 3.57 -8.30
N PHE A 98 2.50 3.31 -8.64
CA PHE A 98 1.40 4.28 -8.54
C PHE A 98 0.42 3.79 -7.48
N VAL A 99 0.00 4.68 -6.60
CA VAL A 99 -1.06 4.43 -5.61
C VAL A 99 -2.18 5.42 -5.85
N VAL A 100 -3.35 4.93 -6.20
CA VAL A 100 -4.54 5.75 -6.45
C VAL A 100 -5.60 5.42 -5.41
N ASN A 101 -5.99 6.42 -4.65
CA ASN A 101 -7.05 6.30 -3.67
C ASN A 101 -7.85 7.61 -3.60
N GLU A 102 -9.07 7.60 -4.12
CA GLU A 102 -9.92 8.78 -4.17
C GLU A 102 -10.31 9.31 -2.78
N ASN A 103 -10.17 8.49 -1.75
CA ASN A 103 -10.48 8.86 -0.36
C ASN A 103 -9.29 9.48 0.36
N GLY A 104 -8.15 9.59 -0.28
CA GLY A 104 -6.96 10.22 0.27
C GLY A 104 -5.76 9.30 0.38
N VAL A 105 -4.57 9.88 0.27
CA VAL A 105 -3.29 9.21 0.53
C VAL A 105 -2.52 10.09 1.50
N TYR A 106 -2.18 9.53 2.65
CA TYR A 106 -1.52 10.23 3.73
C TYR A 106 -0.16 9.61 4.00
N PHE A 107 0.85 10.46 4.15
CA PHE A 107 2.20 10.06 4.53
C PHE A 107 2.46 10.53 5.95
N THR A 108 2.90 9.62 6.81
CA THR A 108 3.34 10.00 8.17
C THR A 108 4.82 10.38 8.15
N PRO A 109 5.35 11.00 9.24
CA PRO A 109 6.78 11.30 9.31
C PRO A 109 7.69 10.05 9.28
N THR A 110 7.15 8.87 9.55
CA THR A 110 7.90 7.60 9.52
C THR A 110 7.89 6.91 8.15
N ALA A 111 7.16 7.46 7.17
CA ALA A 111 7.08 6.88 5.84
C ALA A 111 8.42 7.00 5.10
N THR A 112 8.82 5.90 4.47
CA THR A 112 10.01 5.86 3.61
C THR A 112 9.64 5.21 2.28
N ILE A 113 9.86 5.93 1.19
CA ILE A 113 9.58 5.45 -0.16
C ILE A 113 10.89 5.35 -0.94
N ASN A 114 11.27 4.12 -1.29
CA ASN A 114 12.45 3.83 -2.09
C ASN A 114 11.99 3.16 -3.39
N ALA A 115 11.75 3.95 -4.42
CA ALA A 115 11.28 3.45 -5.71
C ALA A 115 12.06 4.14 -6.83
N HIS A 116 12.11 3.50 -8.00
CA HIS A 116 12.62 4.19 -9.19
C HIS A 116 11.74 5.40 -9.52
N SER A 117 10.43 5.23 -9.43
CA SER A 117 9.45 6.32 -9.52
C SER A 117 8.24 5.98 -8.65
N PHE A 118 7.67 6.99 -8.01
CA PHE A 118 6.49 6.82 -7.18
C PHE A 118 5.55 8.00 -7.39
N ALA A 119 4.27 7.70 -7.52
CA ALA A 119 3.22 8.71 -7.56
C ALA A 119 2.02 8.23 -6.75
N ALA A 120 1.47 9.12 -5.96
CA ALA A 120 0.21 8.92 -5.24
C ALA A 120 -0.79 9.96 -5.71
N SER A 121 -2.05 9.56 -5.90
CA SER A 121 -3.09 10.45 -6.40
C SER A 121 -4.44 10.14 -5.79
N THR A 122 -5.22 11.20 -5.54
CA THR A 122 -6.64 11.11 -5.25
C THR A 122 -7.50 11.22 -6.52
N LEU A 123 -6.87 11.48 -7.65
CA LEU A 123 -7.53 11.50 -8.95
C LEU A 123 -7.53 10.11 -9.58
N ALA A 124 -8.60 9.78 -10.28
CA ALA A 124 -8.72 8.49 -10.95
C ALA A 124 -7.78 8.39 -12.16
N LEU A 125 -7.25 7.21 -12.35
CA LEU A 125 -6.48 6.80 -13.53
C LEU A 125 -7.13 5.55 -14.10
N SER A 126 -7.61 5.61 -15.33
CA SER A 126 -8.27 4.45 -15.95
C SER A 126 -7.25 3.35 -16.29
N ASN A 127 -7.72 2.11 -16.32
CA ASN A 127 -6.90 0.98 -16.69
C ASN A 127 -6.34 1.13 -18.12
N ASP A 128 -7.19 1.56 -19.05
CA ASP A 128 -6.78 1.74 -20.46
C ASP A 128 -5.71 2.82 -20.61
N ASP A 129 -5.86 3.94 -19.92
CA ASP A 129 -4.87 5.01 -19.96
C ASP A 129 -3.54 4.53 -19.37
N PHE A 130 -3.58 3.84 -18.24
CA PHE A 130 -2.36 3.29 -17.64
C PHE A 130 -1.66 2.29 -18.56
N LEU A 131 -2.40 1.34 -19.14
CA LEU A 131 -1.85 0.31 -20.02
C LEU A 131 -1.30 0.89 -21.33
N ASN A 132 -1.81 2.03 -21.77
CA ASN A 132 -1.33 2.76 -22.95
C ASN A 132 -0.27 3.82 -22.61
N ASN A 133 0.29 3.79 -21.41
CA ASN A 133 1.27 4.75 -20.91
C ASN A 133 0.79 6.20 -20.93
N LYS A 134 -0.51 6.40 -20.79
CA LYS A 134 -1.12 7.72 -20.66
C LYS A 134 -1.44 7.96 -19.18
N LEU A 135 -0.66 8.80 -18.54
CA LEU A 135 -0.86 9.12 -17.12
C LEU A 135 -1.82 10.29 -16.97
N LEU A 136 -3.07 10.08 -17.40
CA LEU A 136 -4.13 11.07 -17.35
C LEU A 136 -4.97 10.88 -16.11
N PHE A 137 -4.62 11.58 -15.05
CA PHE A 137 -5.35 11.59 -13.80
C PHE A 137 -6.54 12.55 -13.93
N LYS A 138 -7.74 12.06 -13.62
CA LYS A 138 -8.99 12.82 -13.78
C LYS A 138 -9.85 12.71 -12.54
N LEU A 139 -10.67 13.74 -12.31
CA LEU A 139 -11.78 13.61 -11.38
C LEU A 139 -12.75 12.58 -11.95
N ASP A 140 -13.14 11.63 -11.10
CA ASP A 140 -14.16 10.65 -11.47
C ASP A 140 -15.53 11.30 -11.30
N ASP A 141 -16.30 11.32 -12.38
CA ASP A 141 -17.65 11.92 -12.40
C ASP A 141 -18.71 10.96 -11.83
#